data_0b44ccde70643f79f2e81fcbc5d010df
#
_entry.id   0b44ccde70643f79f2e81fcbc5d010df
#
_cell.length_a   1.000
_cell.length_b   1.000
_cell.length_c   1.000
_cell.angle_alpha   90.00
_cell.angle_beta   90.00
_cell.angle_gamma   90.00
#
_symmetry.space_group_name_H-M   'P 1'
#
loop_
_entity.id
_entity.type
_entity.pdbx_description
1 polymer ?
#
loop_
_entity_poly.entity_id
_entity_poly.type
_entity_poly.pdbx_seq_one_letter_code
_entity_poly.pdbx_strand_id
1 'polypeptide(L)'
;MSSVITLFARRRVSCTEHNVEIELSSNTLSGHISESPVGVYKKAHRHGPGAYIITLKGSGYSLMWPEGQKWERFDWGPLSMMSPPNRWFHQHFNLGKEPIRQLALKGWGQKYPIGGWDQMFKSTEAGGDMIEFEDEDPAIRQMYVEELRKEGIELKNLPVTYRKRA
;
A
#
# COMPACT_ATOMS: atom_id res chain seq x y z
N MET A 1 5.27 35.88 -1.94
CA MET A 1 5.33 34.73 -1.03
C MET A 1 5.31 33.48 -1.91
N SER A 2 6.45 32.85 -2.12
CA SER A 2 6.53 31.64 -2.94
C SER A 2 5.96 30.47 -2.13
N SER A 3 4.85 29.90 -2.60
CA SER A 3 4.35 28.63 -2.09
C SER A 3 5.33 27.53 -2.49
N VAL A 4 6.19 27.14 -1.59
CA VAL A 4 7.17 26.07 -1.85
C VAL A 4 6.45 24.74 -1.68
N ILE A 5 6.15 24.09 -2.80
CA ILE A 5 5.85 22.66 -2.81
C ILE A 5 7.20 21.97 -2.73
N THR A 6 7.49 21.31 -1.61
CA THR A 6 8.71 20.53 -1.49
C THR A 6 8.40 19.10 -1.95
N LEU A 7 9.03 18.68 -3.03
CA LEU A 7 8.93 17.32 -3.55
C LEU A 7 10.17 16.53 -3.11
N PHE A 8 9.94 15.45 -2.38
CA PHE A 8 10.99 14.50 -2.03
C PHE A 8 10.73 13.16 -2.72
N ALA A 9 11.60 12.77 -3.64
CA ALA A 9 11.59 11.43 -4.18
C ALA A 9 12.29 10.48 -3.20
N ARG A 10 11.56 9.59 -2.56
CA ARG A 10 12.12 8.50 -1.76
C ARG A 10 11.88 7.17 -2.46
N ARG A 11 12.95 6.51 -2.85
CA ARG A 11 12.91 5.11 -3.26
C ARG A 11 12.76 4.26 -2.00
N ARG A 12 11.55 3.78 -1.70
CA ARG A 12 11.37 2.82 -0.60
C ARG A 12 11.67 1.42 -1.11
N VAL A 13 12.60 0.78 -0.45
CA VAL A 13 13.03 -0.60 -0.72
C VAL A 13 12.05 -1.56 -0.06
N SER A 14 10.87 -1.69 -0.65
CA SER A 14 10.01 -2.85 -0.42
C SER A 14 9.23 -3.05 -1.70
N CYS A 15 9.74 -3.93 -2.56
CA CYS A 15 9.16 -4.28 -3.85
C CYS A 15 8.99 -3.09 -4.83
N THR A 16 10.00 -2.75 -5.60
CA THR A 16 9.91 -2.06 -6.91
C THR A 16 8.94 -0.86 -7.03
N GLU A 17 8.42 -0.32 -5.93
CA GLU A 17 7.51 0.81 -5.95
C GLU A 17 8.25 2.15 -5.92
N HIS A 18 7.77 3.10 -6.73
CA HIS A 18 8.27 4.47 -6.74
C HIS A 18 7.30 5.36 -5.98
N ASN A 19 7.80 6.10 -4.99
CA ASN A 19 7.03 7.07 -4.24
C ASN A 19 7.63 8.47 -4.39
N VAL A 20 6.75 9.46 -4.57
CA VAL A 20 7.08 10.88 -4.46
C VAL A 20 6.27 11.47 -3.32
N GLU A 21 6.95 11.91 -2.26
CA GLU A 21 6.31 12.58 -1.13
C GLU A 21 6.09 14.06 -1.45
N ILE A 22 4.94 14.60 -1.02
CA ILE A 22 4.50 15.96 -1.27
C ILE A 22 4.21 16.61 0.08
N GLU A 23 4.96 17.64 0.43
CA GLU A 23 4.69 18.49 1.59
C GLU A 23 4.08 19.80 1.12
N LEU A 24 2.90 20.13 1.62
CA LEU A 24 2.17 21.31 1.21
C LEU A 24 2.46 22.48 2.17
N SER A 25 3.35 23.38 1.75
CA SER A 25 3.67 24.65 2.45
C SER A 25 4.07 24.47 3.91
N SER A 26 4.75 23.37 4.25
CA SER A 26 5.11 23.01 5.63
C SER A 26 3.92 23.04 6.59
N ASN A 27 2.74 22.74 6.10
CA ASN A 27 1.48 22.68 6.86
C ASN A 27 1.19 21.25 7.34
N THR A 28 0.01 21.02 7.89
CA THR A 28 -0.45 19.70 8.36
C THR A 28 -0.81 18.75 7.23
N LEU A 29 -1.12 19.28 6.05
CA LEU A 29 -1.48 18.44 4.89
C LEU A 29 -0.23 17.99 4.13
N SER A 30 -0.17 16.71 3.85
CA SER A 30 0.83 16.12 2.97
C SER A 30 0.21 15.09 2.06
N GLY A 31 0.98 14.54 1.17
CA GLY A 31 0.55 13.44 0.32
C GLY A 31 1.73 12.69 -0.26
N HIS A 32 1.44 11.63 -0.95
CA HIS A 32 2.41 10.99 -1.82
C HIS A 32 1.73 10.44 -3.07
N ILE A 33 2.49 10.40 -4.15
CA ILE A 33 2.11 9.63 -5.33
C ILE A 33 2.94 8.35 -5.31
N SER A 34 2.26 7.22 -5.34
CA SER A 34 2.88 5.91 -5.47
C SER A 34 2.60 5.31 -6.85
N GLU A 35 3.59 4.61 -7.39
CA GLU A 35 3.46 3.83 -8.60
C GLU A 35 3.86 2.39 -8.33
N SER A 36 2.95 1.44 -8.60
CA SER A 36 3.20 0.01 -8.46
C SER A 36 3.22 -0.66 -9.83
N PRO A 37 4.30 -1.38 -10.18
CA PRO A 37 4.43 -2.06 -11.46
C PRO A 37 3.39 -3.18 -11.66
N VAL A 38 3.31 -3.65 -12.90
CA VAL A 38 2.48 -4.79 -13.29
C VAL A 38 3.02 -6.08 -12.68
N GLY A 39 2.12 -6.91 -12.15
CA GLY A 39 2.45 -8.23 -11.63
C GLY A 39 3.14 -8.23 -10.26
N VAL A 40 3.03 -7.13 -9.52
CA VAL A 40 3.54 -7.05 -8.14
C VAL A 40 2.43 -6.59 -7.18
N TYR A 41 2.56 -6.99 -5.91
CA TYR A 41 1.72 -6.49 -4.83
C TYR A 41 2.56 -6.21 -3.59
N LYS A 42 2.04 -5.38 -2.70
CA LYS A 42 2.72 -4.95 -1.47
C LYS A 42 2.45 -5.90 -0.32
N LYS A 43 3.34 -5.87 0.68
CA LYS A 43 3.06 -6.46 1.99
C LYS A 43 1.86 -5.77 2.64
N ALA A 44 1.05 -6.55 3.34
CA ALA A 44 0.01 -5.99 4.17
C ALA A 44 0.62 -5.16 5.29
N HIS A 45 0.06 -4.00 5.51
CA HIS A 45 0.48 -3.12 6.60
C HIS A 45 -0.72 -2.35 7.13
N ARG A 46 -0.55 -1.78 8.30
CA ARG A 46 -1.55 -0.91 8.91
C ARG A 46 -0.89 0.33 9.49
N HIS A 47 -1.63 1.38 9.57
CA HIS A 47 -1.22 2.62 10.23
C HIS A 47 -2.46 3.43 10.63
N GLY A 48 -2.26 4.46 11.39
CA GLY A 48 -3.23 5.47 11.72
C GLY A 48 -2.59 6.85 11.82
N PRO A 49 -3.36 7.92 11.63
CA PRO A 49 -4.65 8.01 10.95
C PRO A 49 -4.54 7.64 9.47
N GLY A 50 -5.67 7.35 8.83
CA GLY A 50 -5.73 6.92 7.44
C GLY A 50 -5.30 7.97 6.41
N ALA A 51 -5.33 7.57 5.15
CA ALA A 51 -5.15 8.44 4.00
C ALA A 51 -6.35 8.32 3.06
N TYR A 52 -6.67 9.37 2.34
CA TYR A 52 -7.57 9.30 1.20
C TYR A 52 -6.76 8.95 -0.03
N ILE A 53 -6.98 7.77 -0.57
CA ILE A 53 -6.24 7.23 -1.72
C ILE A 53 -7.11 7.39 -2.96
N ILE A 54 -6.61 8.15 -3.93
CA ILE A 54 -7.27 8.38 -5.22
C ILE A 54 -6.47 7.65 -6.29
N THR A 55 -7.13 6.76 -7.03
CA THR A 55 -6.50 6.07 -8.17
C THR A 55 -6.45 7.03 -9.36
N LEU A 56 -5.26 7.47 -9.75
CA LEU A 56 -5.04 8.34 -10.90
C LEU A 56 -4.97 7.55 -12.21
N LYS A 57 -4.44 6.33 -12.16
CA LYS A 57 -4.22 5.47 -13.31
C LYS A 57 -4.21 4.00 -12.91
N GLY A 58 -4.71 3.13 -13.80
CA GLY A 58 -4.75 1.69 -13.61
C GLY A 58 -5.99 1.20 -12.86
N SER A 59 -6.10 -0.11 -12.70
CA SER A 59 -7.19 -0.77 -12.01
C SER A 59 -6.69 -1.95 -11.19
N GLY A 60 -7.46 -2.33 -10.18
CA GLY A 60 -7.10 -3.43 -9.30
C GLY A 60 -8.06 -3.56 -8.14
N TYR A 61 -7.57 -4.13 -7.05
CA TYR A 61 -8.33 -4.24 -5.82
C TYR A 61 -7.45 -4.02 -4.59
N SER A 62 -8.10 -3.78 -3.47
CA SER A 62 -7.47 -3.77 -2.16
C SER A 62 -8.11 -4.83 -1.28
N LEU A 63 -7.30 -5.45 -0.44
CA LEU A 63 -7.79 -6.25 0.69
C LEU A 63 -7.64 -5.40 1.95
N MET A 64 -8.69 -5.38 2.78
CA MET A 64 -8.68 -4.63 4.04
C MET A 64 -9.33 -5.48 5.13
N TRP A 65 -8.74 -5.48 6.34
CA TRP A 65 -9.29 -6.24 7.47
C TRP A 65 -8.79 -5.72 8.82
N PRO A 66 -9.61 -5.77 9.88
CA PRO A 66 -9.15 -5.60 11.23
C PRO A 66 -8.35 -6.82 11.69
N GLU A 67 -7.45 -6.64 12.65
CA GLU A 67 -6.67 -7.74 13.21
C GLU A 67 -7.54 -8.89 13.71
N GLY A 68 -7.14 -10.12 13.40
CA GLY A 68 -7.87 -11.32 13.80
C GLY A 68 -9.13 -11.64 12.99
N GLN A 69 -9.46 -10.86 11.99
CA GLN A 69 -10.61 -11.09 11.12
C GLN A 69 -10.19 -11.44 9.69
N LYS A 70 -11.17 -11.92 8.90
CA LYS A 70 -10.96 -12.17 7.47
C LYS A 70 -10.91 -10.85 6.71
N TRP A 71 -10.14 -10.85 5.64
CA TRP A 71 -10.05 -9.72 4.71
C TRP A 71 -11.31 -9.60 3.85
N GLU A 72 -11.62 -8.35 3.49
CA GLU A 72 -12.64 -7.99 2.52
C GLU A 72 -11.98 -7.38 1.28
N ARG A 73 -12.56 -7.63 0.11
CA ARG A 73 -12.06 -7.14 -1.18
C ARG A 73 -12.84 -5.92 -1.64
N PHE A 74 -12.12 -4.90 -2.08
CA PHE A 74 -12.64 -3.66 -2.62
C PHE A 74 -12.00 -3.39 -3.98
N ASP A 75 -12.78 -3.54 -5.05
CA ASP A 75 -12.30 -3.26 -6.41
C ASP A 75 -12.29 -1.76 -6.69
N TRP A 76 -11.31 -1.31 -7.46
CA TRP A 76 -11.16 0.10 -7.82
C TRP A 76 -10.59 0.28 -9.23
N GLY A 77 -10.89 1.41 -9.85
CA GLY A 77 -10.40 1.86 -11.14
C GLY A 77 -10.03 3.35 -11.12
N PRO A 78 -9.77 3.94 -12.29
CA PRO A 78 -9.45 5.36 -12.39
C PRO A 78 -10.51 6.23 -11.71
N LEU A 79 -10.06 7.23 -10.95
CA LEU A 79 -10.87 8.17 -10.15
C LEU A 79 -11.62 7.56 -8.97
N SER A 80 -11.46 6.26 -8.71
CA SER A 80 -11.94 5.68 -7.45
C SER A 80 -11.20 6.30 -6.27
N MET A 81 -11.91 6.56 -5.20
CA MET A 81 -11.36 7.00 -3.92
C MET A 81 -11.64 5.97 -2.85
N MET A 82 -10.64 5.64 -2.05
CA MET A 82 -10.76 4.75 -0.91
C MET A 82 -10.03 5.32 0.30
N SER A 83 -10.43 4.90 1.50
CA SER A 83 -9.71 5.22 2.73
C SER A 83 -9.68 3.97 3.60
N PRO A 84 -8.53 3.31 3.75
CA PRO A 84 -8.41 2.19 4.69
C PRO A 84 -8.82 2.66 6.09
N PRO A 85 -9.70 1.91 6.79
CA PRO A 85 -10.09 2.26 8.14
C PRO A 85 -8.88 2.32 9.08
N ASN A 86 -8.97 3.16 10.11
CA ASN A 86 -7.89 3.36 11.07
C ASN A 86 -7.43 2.02 11.68
N ARG A 87 -6.12 1.74 11.59
CA ARG A 87 -5.48 0.53 12.13
C ARG A 87 -5.90 -0.80 11.48
N TRP A 88 -6.66 -0.78 10.38
CA TRP A 88 -6.89 -2.00 9.60
C TRP A 88 -5.68 -2.33 8.75
N PHE A 89 -5.35 -3.60 8.65
CA PHE A 89 -4.43 -4.09 7.62
C PHE A 89 -4.99 -3.83 6.25
N HIS A 90 -4.14 -3.43 5.33
CA HIS A 90 -4.52 -3.22 3.95
C HIS A 90 -3.37 -3.57 3.00
N GLN A 91 -3.76 -4.03 1.81
CA GLN A 91 -2.90 -4.39 0.69
C GLN A 91 -3.52 -3.92 -0.61
N HIS A 92 -2.68 -3.54 -1.59
CA HIS A 92 -3.14 -3.09 -2.90
C HIS A 92 -2.55 -3.97 -4.00
N PHE A 93 -3.38 -4.36 -4.97
CA PHE A 93 -3.06 -5.32 -6.03
C PHE A 93 -3.33 -4.71 -7.40
N ASN A 94 -2.34 -4.70 -8.26
CA ASN A 94 -2.46 -4.23 -9.64
C ASN A 94 -2.97 -5.36 -10.53
N LEU A 95 -4.16 -5.21 -11.12
CA LEU A 95 -4.71 -6.14 -12.12
C LEU A 95 -4.54 -5.64 -13.55
N GLY A 96 -4.05 -4.42 -13.73
CA GLY A 96 -3.88 -3.83 -15.06
C GLY A 96 -2.61 -4.27 -15.76
N LYS A 97 -2.60 -4.07 -17.09
CA LYS A 97 -1.43 -4.27 -17.97
C LYS A 97 -0.47 -3.08 -17.96
N GLU A 98 -0.73 -2.10 -17.10
CA GLU A 98 0.10 -0.93 -16.91
C GLU A 98 0.33 -0.66 -15.40
N PRO A 99 1.39 0.09 -15.04
CA PRO A 99 1.60 0.48 -13.65
C PRO A 99 0.41 1.28 -13.11
N ILE A 100 -0.04 0.95 -11.92
CA ILE A 100 -1.03 1.78 -11.21
C ILE A 100 -0.34 3.00 -10.61
N ARG A 101 -1.08 4.12 -10.58
CA ARG A 101 -0.64 5.35 -9.92
C ARG A 101 -1.72 5.84 -8.98
N GLN A 102 -1.36 6.03 -7.72
CA GLN A 102 -2.29 6.45 -6.67
C GLN A 102 -1.75 7.67 -5.94
N LEU A 103 -2.63 8.65 -5.70
CA LEU A 103 -2.38 9.80 -4.85
C LEU A 103 -2.99 9.52 -3.47
N ALA A 104 -2.17 9.51 -2.45
CA ALA A 104 -2.62 9.45 -1.06
C ALA A 104 -2.52 10.85 -0.43
N LEU A 105 -3.65 11.37 0.06
CA LEU A 105 -3.72 12.61 0.83
C LEU A 105 -3.77 12.29 2.31
N LYS A 106 -2.94 12.96 3.10
CA LYS A 106 -2.74 12.69 4.53
C LYS A 106 -2.89 13.96 5.35
N GLY A 107 -3.52 13.88 6.52
CA GLY A 107 -3.60 14.96 7.50
C GLY A 107 -2.38 15.05 8.42
N TRP A 108 -1.22 14.56 7.97
CA TRP A 108 0.05 14.55 8.70
C TRP A 108 1.21 14.53 7.72
N GLY A 109 2.40 14.95 8.15
CA GLY A 109 3.59 15.03 7.31
C GLY A 109 4.88 15.02 8.12
N GLN A 110 5.98 15.43 7.51
CA GLN A 110 7.29 15.44 8.18
C GLN A 110 7.33 16.42 9.36
N LYS A 111 6.69 17.58 9.21
CA LYS A 111 6.65 18.60 10.26
C LYS A 111 5.76 18.22 11.44
N TYR A 112 4.67 17.52 11.15
CA TYR A 112 3.73 17.03 12.16
C TYR A 112 3.53 15.53 11.99
N PRO A 113 4.55 14.73 12.32
CA PRO A 113 4.47 13.29 12.14
C PRO A 113 3.49 12.68 13.15
N ILE A 114 2.80 11.63 12.72
CA ILE A 114 2.09 10.77 13.65
C ILE A 114 3.09 9.86 14.40
N GLY A 115 2.83 9.62 15.67
CA GLY A 115 3.59 8.64 16.44
C GLY A 115 3.46 7.23 15.88
N GLY A 116 4.51 6.42 16.01
CA GLY A 116 4.50 5.02 15.56
C GLY A 116 4.68 4.80 14.07
N TRP A 117 5.06 5.83 13.30
CA TRP A 117 5.31 5.70 11.86
C TRP A 117 6.38 4.66 11.52
N ASP A 118 7.39 4.53 12.36
CA ASP A 118 8.43 3.52 12.27
C ASP A 118 7.89 2.09 12.45
N GLN A 119 6.82 1.90 13.22
CA GLN A 119 6.18 0.61 13.44
C GLN A 119 5.56 0.04 12.15
N MET A 120 5.12 0.90 11.22
CA MET A 120 4.57 0.47 9.93
C MET A 120 5.58 -0.33 9.09
N PHE A 121 6.87 -0.13 9.29
CA PHE A 121 7.93 -0.85 8.58
C PHE A 121 8.51 -2.03 9.35
N LYS A 122 8.02 -2.27 10.55
CA LYS A 122 8.40 -3.39 11.39
C LYS A 122 7.43 -4.55 11.17
N SER A 123 7.96 -5.76 11.13
CA SER A 123 7.15 -6.98 11.09
C SER A 123 6.24 -7.09 12.32
N THR A 124 5.05 -7.64 12.14
CA THR A 124 4.14 -8.01 13.26
C THR A 124 4.80 -8.98 14.22
N GLU A 125 5.67 -9.87 13.76
CA GLU A 125 6.47 -10.77 14.60
C GLU A 125 7.40 -10.02 15.56
N ALA A 126 7.85 -8.82 15.15
CA ALA A 126 8.67 -7.94 15.98
C ALA A 126 7.84 -6.85 16.70
N GLY A 127 6.52 -7.03 16.81
CA GLY A 127 5.61 -6.07 17.43
C GLY A 127 5.32 -4.83 16.57
N GLY A 128 5.52 -4.91 15.27
CA GLY A 128 5.22 -3.85 14.32
C GLY A 128 3.86 -4.01 13.63
N ASP A 129 3.71 -3.33 12.50
CA ASP A 129 2.46 -3.15 11.78
C ASP A 129 2.50 -3.64 10.33
N MET A 130 3.50 -4.45 9.96
CA MET A 130 3.64 -5.03 8.63
C MET A 130 3.64 -6.55 8.69
N ILE A 131 2.81 -7.20 7.87
CA ILE A 131 2.81 -8.66 7.69
C ILE A 131 3.83 -9.00 6.62
N GLU A 132 4.84 -9.82 6.96
CA GLU A 132 5.79 -10.33 6.00
C GLU A 132 5.11 -11.29 5.02
N PHE A 133 5.64 -11.43 3.81
CA PHE A 133 5.06 -12.36 2.83
C PHE A 133 5.05 -13.81 3.32
N GLU A 134 6.01 -14.17 4.16
CA GLU A 134 6.12 -15.48 4.78
C GLU A 134 5.03 -15.75 5.83
N ASP A 135 4.44 -14.68 6.37
CA ASP A 135 3.40 -14.70 7.40
C ASP A 135 2.01 -14.37 6.84
N GLU A 136 1.94 -14.05 5.54
CA GLU A 136 0.69 -13.77 4.84
C GLU A 136 -0.18 -15.02 4.73
N ASP A 137 -1.49 -14.87 4.69
CA ASP A 137 -2.39 -15.96 4.32
C ASP A 137 -2.09 -16.41 2.87
N PRO A 138 -1.67 -17.65 2.64
CA PRO A 138 -1.35 -18.14 1.28
C PRO A 138 -2.48 -17.97 0.28
N ALA A 139 -3.74 -17.93 0.73
CA ALA A 139 -4.90 -17.70 -0.10
C ALA A 139 -4.88 -16.32 -0.79
N ILE A 140 -4.26 -15.32 -0.17
CA ILE A 140 -4.12 -13.97 -0.75
C ILE A 140 -3.26 -14.02 -2.01
N ARG A 141 -2.08 -14.62 -1.91
CA ARG A 141 -1.17 -14.78 -3.06
C ARG A 141 -1.79 -15.64 -4.15
N GLN A 142 -2.43 -16.75 -3.77
CA GLN A 142 -3.09 -17.64 -4.72
C GLN A 142 -4.18 -16.91 -5.50
N MET A 143 -5.04 -16.17 -4.82
CA MET A 143 -6.09 -15.36 -5.44
C MET A 143 -5.48 -14.35 -6.43
N TYR A 144 -4.42 -13.65 -6.06
CA TYR A 144 -3.79 -12.68 -6.95
C TYR A 144 -3.18 -13.35 -8.19
N VAL A 145 -2.52 -14.50 -8.05
CA VAL A 145 -1.99 -15.28 -9.18
C VAL A 145 -3.11 -15.70 -10.13
N GLU A 146 -4.26 -16.14 -9.61
CA GLU A 146 -5.42 -16.53 -10.41
C GLU A 146 -5.99 -15.35 -11.19
N GLU A 147 -6.10 -14.16 -10.56
CA GLU A 147 -6.54 -12.95 -11.24
C GLU A 147 -5.56 -12.49 -12.32
N LEU A 148 -4.25 -12.50 -12.04
CA LEU A 148 -3.24 -12.14 -13.03
C LEU A 148 -3.25 -13.10 -14.24
N ARG A 149 -3.50 -14.39 -14.00
CA ARG A 149 -3.57 -15.40 -15.08
C ARG A 149 -4.70 -15.11 -16.05
N LYS A 150 -5.85 -14.63 -15.58
CA LYS A 150 -6.99 -14.24 -16.45
C LYS A 150 -6.60 -13.12 -17.41
N GLU A 151 -5.70 -12.24 -16.98
CA GLU A 151 -5.19 -11.13 -17.77
C GLU A 151 -3.92 -11.44 -18.59
N GLY A 152 -3.40 -12.66 -18.49
CA GLY A 152 -2.15 -13.08 -19.14
C GLY A 152 -0.91 -12.41 -18.54
N ILE A 153 -0.95 -12.07 -17.26
CA ILE A 153 0.13 -11.40 -16.53
C ILE A 153 0.80 -12.41 -15.60
N GLU A 154 2.12 -12.35 -15.50
CA GLU A 154 2.90 -13.15 -14.55
C GLU A 154 3.15 -12.39 -13.26
N LEU A 155 3.12 -13.12 -12.14
CA LEU A 155 3.53 -12.59 -10.84
C LEU A 155 5.04 -12.37 -10.81
N LYS A 156 5.46 -11.15 -10.45
CA LYS A 156 6.88 -10.75 -10.37
C LYS A 156 7.43 -10.69 -8.93
N ASN A 157 6.57 -10.83 -7.93
CA ASN A 157 7.05 -10.97 -6.56
C ASN A 157 7.87 -12.26 -6.42
N LEU A 158 8.94 -12.19 -5.63
CA LEU A 158 9.79 -13.34 -5.36
C LEU A 158 8.97 -14.53 -4.80
N PRO A 159 9.40 -15.77 -5.06
CA PRO A 159 8.82 -16.94 -4.40
C PRO A 159 8.85 -16.80 -2.88
N VAL A 160 7.83 -17.31 -2.21
CA VAL A 160 7.68 -17.22 -0.76
C VAL A 160 7.65 -18.62 -0.15
N THR A 161 8.40 -18.82 0.91
CA THR A 161 8.30 -19.99 1.79
C THR A 161 7.52 -19.55 3.04
N TYR A 162 6.28 -20.03 3.16
CA TYR A 162 5.43 -19.66 4.28
C TYR A 162 5.92 -20.25 5.60
N ARG A 163 5.86 -19.45 6.65
CA ARG A 163 6.11 -19.94 8.01
C ARG A 163 4.93 -20.78 8.47
N LYS A 164 5.23 -21.86 9.19
CA LYS A 164 4.16 -22.64 9.85
C LYS A 164 3.55 -21.77 10.93
N ARG A 165 2.25 -21.50 10.83
CA ARG A 165 1.51 -20.92 11.94
C ARG A 165 1.42 -21.96 13.05
N ALA A 166 1.86 -21.57 14.27
CA ALA A 166 1.74 -22.39 15.45
C ALA A 166 0.27 -22.52 15.87
#